data_f9675e17d32b540f74452a77137b105f
#
_entry.id   f9675e17d32b540f74452a77137b105f
#
_cell.length_a   1.000
_cell.length_b   1.000
_cell.length_c   1.000
_cell.angle_alpha   90.00
_cell.angle_beta   90.00
_cell.angle_gamma   90.00
#
_symmetry.space_group_name_H-M   'P 1'
#
loop_
_entity.id
_entity.type
_entity.pdbx_description
1 polymer ?
#
loop_
_entity_poly.entity_id
_entity_poly.type
_entity_poly.pdbx_seq_one_letter_code
_entity_poly.pdbx_strand_id
1 'polypeptide(L)'
;MAEDIFKNTITLADAERMSGPLAFNLMINPGGSLCNLDCRYCYYLDKSGLYGGREPRMTEDMLEKLIKNYLGSCDVPEVTINWHGGEPLIMGLDFYRKAIEFEKRYAEDKIVHNTLQTNGTLLTPQWADFFAENQFLIGISIDGPEHIHDRYRSSKAGEPSFSKVMAGLRTLVYGGVEFNTLTAVSKASEGHGLEIYQFLKSIGSKYMQFLPVVEKIRYQKNDSGKALKSVRPTIVNPAGESDGIGTWSISDVGYGRLLCDIFDYWVRHDVGRYFVGMFDATLAGWVGAMPGTCAYAETCGGNIVVEHNGDVYVCDHFVYPEYKLGNIATDNLRDLAGCDGAMAFGIEKRNSLPLQCRRCEWLRLCNGECPKHRFDKAKNGQSGLNSLCAGLQMFYRHSAPAMQKMKELLAQKRAPAEIMFTDFQ
;
A
#
# COMPACT_ATOMS: atom_id res chain seq x y z
N MET A 1 -28.56 8.24 18.05
CA MET A 1 -28.76 7.36 16.88
C MET A 1 -27.80 7.87 15.83
N ALA A 2 -26.76 7.09 15.45
CA ALA A 2 -25.94 7.44 14.30
C ALA A 2 -26.86 7.36 13.09
N GLU A 3 -27.15 8.48 12.44
CA GLU A 3 -27.82 8.46 11.14
C GLU A 3 -27.01 7.58 10.21
N ASP A 4 -27.71 6.74 9.44
CA ASP A 4 -27.10 5.89 8.43
C ASP A 4 -26.43 6.83 7.39
N ILE A 5 -25.11 7.00 7.54
CA ILE A 5 -24.32 7.92 6.71
C ILE A 5 -24.39 7.51 5.24
N PHE A 6 -24.75 6.25 4.96
CA PHE A 6 -24.91 5.72 3.61
C PHE A 6 -26.36 5.32 3.34
N LYS A 7 -27.27 6.30 3.43
CA LYS A 7 -28.69 6.07 3.10
C LYS A 7 -28.88 5.53 1.69
N ASN A 8 -27.99 5.86 0.76
CA ASN A 8 -28.07 5.42 -0.64
C ASN A 8 -26.74 4.79 -1.10
N THR A 9 -26.82 3.79 -1.94
CA THR A 9 -25.66 3.29 -2.70
C THR A 9 -25.24 4.35 -3.72
N ILE A 10 -23.91 4.48 -3.96
CA ILE A 10 -23.41 5.29 -5.08
C ILE A 10 -23.65 4.48 -6.35
N THR A 11 -24.29 5.08 -7.34
CA THR A 11 -24.44 4.50 -8.68
C THR A 11 -23.28 4.94 -9.59
N LEU A 12 -23.10 4.26 -10.73
CA LEU A 12 -22.12 4.70 -11.74
C LEU A 12 -22.43 6.11 -12.22
N ALA A 13 -23.70 6.43 -12.47
CA ALA A 13 -24.15 7.77 -12.87
C ALA A 13 -23.89 8.83 -11.78
N ASP A 14 -23.88 8.48 -10.50
CA ASP A 14 -23.48 9.38 -9.43
C ASP A 14 -21.96 9.62 -9.46
N ALA A 15 -21.17 8.57 -9.66
CA ALA A 15 -19.71 8.65 -9.76
C ALA A 15 -19.28 9.52 -10.95
N GLU A 16 -19.90 9.35 -12.12
CA GLU A 16 -19.67 10.19 -13.31
C GLU A 16 -19.96 11.68 -13.06
N ARG A 17 -21.04 11.98 -12.35
CA ARG A 17 -21.40 13.37 -12.00
C ARG A 17 -20.47 14.01 -10.98
N MET A 18 -19.80 13.19 -10.17
CA MET A 18 -18.84 13.66 -9.14
C MET A 18 -17.42 13.79 -9.68
N SER A 19 -17.17 13.37 -10.93
CA SER A 19 -15.83 13.41 -11.51
C SER A 19 -15.39 14.85 -11.78
N GLY A 20 -14.22 15.19 -11.25
CA GLY A 20 -13.48 16.42 -11.54
C GLY A 20 -12.47 16.22 -12.69
N PRO A 21 -11.45 17.09 -12.80
CA PRO A 21 -10.31 16.85 -13.69
C PRO A 21 -9.73 15.46 -13.46
N LEU A 22 -9.47 14.71 -14.53
CA LEU A 22 -8.98 13.35 -14.39
C LEU A 22 -7.57 13.37 -13.80
N ALA A 23 -7.47 12.81 -12.60
CA ALA A 23 -6.23 12.63 -11.89
C ALA A 23 -6.21 11.21 -11.30
N PHE A 24 -5.17 10.45 -11.62
CA PHE A 24 -4.94 9.13 -11.03
C PHE A 24 -3.44 8.89 -10.85
N ASN A 25 -3.10 8.12 -9.85
CA ASN A 25 -1.72 7.68 -9.63
C ASN A 25 -1.46 6.44 -10.49
N LEU A 26 -0.31 6.43 -11.13
CA LEU A 26 0.15 5.28 -11.91
C LEU A 26 1.15 4.48 -11.10
N MET A 27 0.86 3.20 -10.87
CA MET A 27 1.83 2.24 -10.39
C MET A 27 2.35 1.41 -11.57
N ILE A 28 3.65 1.28 -11.68
CA ILE A 28 4.30 0.54 -12.77
C ILE A 28 5.08 -0.63 -12.18
N ASN A 29 4.80 -1.82 -12.68
CA ASN A 29 5.50 -3.05 -12.33
C ASN A 29 6.39 -3.49 -13.52
N PRO A 30 7.54 -2.83 -13.76
CA PRO A 30 8.31 -3.02 -14.99
C PRO A 30 8.98 -4.40 -15.07
N GLY A 31 9.20 -5.05 -13.94
CA GLY A 31 9.70 -6.42 -13.83
C GLY A 31 8.61 -7.42 -13.44
N GLY A 32 7.32 -7.04 -13.46
CA GLY A 32 6.25 -7.90 -12.96
C GLY A 32 6.57 -8.45 -11.56
N SER A 33 6.46 -9.77 -11.39
CA SER A 33 6.76 -10.45 -10.11
C SER A 33 8.26 -10.81 -9.93
N LEU A 34 9.15 -10.39 -10.83
CA LEU A 34 10.57 -10.69 -10.73
C LEU A 34 11.18 -10.04 -9.49
N CYS A 35 11.76 -10.85 -8.61
CA CYS A 35 12.38 -10.40 -7.37
C CYS A 35 13.61 -11.25 -7.05
N ASN A 36 14.59 -10.66 -6.37
CA ASN A 36 15.78 -11.36 -5.86
C ASN A 36 15.56 -11.93 -4.45
N LEU A 37 14.47 -11.56 -3.77
CA LEU A 37 14.02 -12.15 -2.50
C LEU A 37 12.86 -13.14 -2.72
N ASP A 38 12.60 -13.94 -1.68
CA ASP A 38 11.47 -14.87 -1.56
C ASP A 38 10.76 -14.67 -0.21
N CYS A 39 10.28 -13.46 0.02
CA CYS A 39 9.57 -13.11 1.25
C CYS A 39 8.31 -13.97 1.39
N ARG A 40 8.18 -14.68 2.52
CA ARG A 40 7.15 -15.71 2.69
C ARG A 40 5.71 -15.19 2.55
N TYR A 41 5.47 -13.95 2.89
CA TYR A 41 4.15 -13.29 2.84
C TYR A 41 3.91 -12.49 1.55
N CYS A 42 4.84 -12.50 0.59
CA CYS A 42 4.74 -11.65 -0.58
C CYS A 42 3.63 -12.14 -1.52
N TYR A 43 2.55 -11.35 -1.60
CA TYR A 43 1.41 -11.61 -2.46
C TYR A 43 1.77 -11.48 -3.95
N TYR A 44 2.87 -10.79 -4.26
CA TYR A 44 3.23 -10.48 -5.63
C TYR A 44 4.00 -11.61 -6.31
N LEU A 45 4.77 -12.41 -5.57
CA LEU A 45 5.55 -13.53 -6.13
C LEU A 45 4.68 -14.56 -6.86
N ASP A 46 3.47 -14.81 -6.36
CA ASP A 46 2.56 -15.79 -6.95
C ASP A 46 1.91 -15.31 -8.26
N LYS A 47 2.13 -14.03 -8.65
CA LYS A 47 1.69 -13.47 -9.94
C LYS A 47 2.50 -13.99 -11.13
N SER A 48 3.65 -14.63 -10.90
CA SER A 48 4.48 -15.22 -11.97
C SER A 48 3.69 -16.16 -12.90
N GLY A 49 2.69 -16.86 -12.38
CA GLY A 49 1.82 -17.73 -13.17
C GLY A 49 0.97 -16.99 -14.22
N LEU A 50 0.80 -15.68 -14.11
CA LEU A 50 0.01 -14.88 -15.07
C LEU A 50 0.77 -14.62 -16.38
N TYR A 51 2.09 -14.79 -16.42
CA TYR A 51 2.95 -14.33 -17.51
C TYR A 51 3.45 -15.44 -18.46
N GLY A 52 2.87 -16.63 -18.41
CA GLY A 52 3.15 -17.71 -19.38
C GLY A 52 4.61 -18.20 -19.37
N GLY A 53 5.31 -18.13 -18.25
CA GLY A 53 6.66 -18.66 -18.06
C GLY A 53 7.79 -17.85 -18.70
N ARG A 54 7.52 -16.67 -19.28
CA ARG A 54 8.54 -15.74 -19.73
C ARG A 54 9.03 -14.88 -18.59
N GLU A 55 10.32 -14.50 -18.59
CA GLU A 55 10.84 -13.54 -17.65
C GLU A 55 10.18 -12.17 -17.88
N PRO A 56 9.45 -11.64 -16.88
CA PRO A 56 8.67 -10.42 -17.05
C PRO A 56 9.61 -9.20 -17.03
N ARG A 57 9.81 -8.57 -18.19
CA ARG A 57 10.55 -7.30 -18.32
C ARG A 57 9.85 -6.39 -19.31
N MET A 58 9.59 -5.16 -18.89
CA MET A 58 9.07 -4.12 -19.77
C MET A 58 10.13 -3.73 -20.80
N THR A 59 9.74 -3.68 -22.07
CA THR A 59 10.60 -3.21 -23.16
C THR A 59 10.68 -1.68 -23.17
N GLU A 60 11.71 -1.12 -23.79
CA GLU A 60 11.86 0.33 -23.96
C GLU A 60 10.68 0.93 -24.75
N ASP A 61 10.21 0.27 -25.80
CA ASP A 61 9.04 0.70 -26.56
C ASP A 61 7.76 0.75 -25.73
N MET A 62 7.58 -0.24 -24.82
CA MET A 62 6.44 -0.27 -23.92
C MET A 62 6.53 0.83 -22.88
N LEU A 63 7.73 1.08 -22.34
CA LEU A 63 8.01 2.17 -21.41
C LEU A 63 7.70 3.54 -22.02
N GLU A 64 8.17 3.78 -23.25
CA GLU A 64 7.90 5.04 -23.96
C GLU A 64 6.41 5.26 -24.18
N LYS A 65 5.70 4.22 -24.68
CA LYS A 65 4.24 4.25 -24.85
C LYS A 65 3.52 4.56 -23.54
N LEU A 66 3.94 3.91 -22.46
CA LEU A 66 3.32 4.06 -21.13
C LEU A 66 3.46 5.49 -20.63
N ILE A 67 4.68 6.03 -20.63
CA ILE A 67 4.95 7.39 -20.13
C ILE A 67 4.17 8.42 -20.97
N LYS A 68 4.25 8.33 -22.29
CA LYS A 68 3.52 9.22 -23.21
C LYS A 68 2.01 9.15 -22.96
N ASN A 69 1.45 7.94 -22.84
CA ASN A 69 0.02 7.72 -22.59
C ASN A 69 -0.40 8.31 -21.24
N TYR A 70 0.36 8.06 -20.18
CA TYR A 70 0.04 8.54 -18.83
C TYR A 70 0.05 10.07 -18.74
N LEU A 71 1.13 10.71 -19.23
CA LEU A 71 1.27 12.17 -19.17
C LEU A 71 0.19 12.87 -19.99
N GLY A 72 -0.21 12.29 -21.14
CA GLY A 72 -1.33 12.80 -21.94
C GLY A 72 -2.73 12.51 -21.36
N SER A 73 -2.84 11.62 -20.36
CA SER A 73 -4.14 11.21 -19.79
C SER A 73 -4.59 12.03 -18.60
N CYS A 74 -3.68 12.66 -17.86
CA CYS A 74 -3.99 13.41 -16.65
C CYS A 74 -4.26 14.90 -16.96
N ASP A 75 -5.27 15.48 -16.30
CA ASP A 75 -5.66 16.90 -16.47
C ASP A 75 -5.05 17.82 -15.38
N VAL A 76 -4.15 17.28 -14.58
CA VAL A 76 -3.52 17.99 -13.45
C VAL A 76 -2.08 18.40 -13.76
N PRO A 77 -1.57 19.50 -13.19
CA PRO A 77 -0.23 20.01 -13.46
C PRO A 77 0.89 19.14 -12.85
N GLU A 78 0.57 18.35 -11.82
CA GLU A 78 1.54 17.50 -11.13
C GLU A 78 1.04 16.05 -11.17
N VAL A 79 1.93 15.13 -11.55
CA VAL A 79 1.62 13.69 -11.63
C VAL A 79 2.69 12.88 -10.92
N THR A 80 2.32 11.71 -10.42
CA THR A 80 3.25 10.81 -9.74
C THR A 80 3.33 9.46 -10.44
N ILE A 81 4.54 9.04 -10.76
CA ILE A 81 4.86 7.68 -11.22
C ILE A 81 5.41 6.89 -10.05
N ASN A 82 4.76 5.77 -9.73
CA ASN A 82 5.16 4.89 -8.64
C ASN A 82 5.76 3.60 -9.21
N TRP A 83 7.07 3.45 -9.11
CA TRP A 83 7.78 2.24 -9.55
C TRP A 83 7.69 1.16 -8.48
N HIS A 84 7.14 0.00 -8.83
CA HIS A 84 6.83 -1.07 -7.90
C HIS A 84 7.05 -2.46 -8.55
N GLY A 85 6.36 -3.49 -8.06
CA GLY A 85 6.39 -4.86 -8.56
C GLY A 85 7.11 -5.81 -7.62
N GLY A 86 7.84 -6.78 -8.15
CA GLY A 86 8.70 -7.66 -7.36
C GLY A 86 9.86 -6.89 -6.74
N GLU A 87 10.92 -6.67 -7.51
CA GLU A 87 11.99 -5.74 -7.15
C GLU A 87 12.34 -4.86 -8.37
N PRO A 88 11.93 -3.59 -8.37
CA PRO A 88 12.09 -2.74 -9.55
C PRO A 88 13.55 -2.47 -9.94
N LEU A 89 14.50 -2.49 -9.00
CA LEU A 89 15.92 -2.26 -9.31
C LEU A 89 16.54 -3.35 -10.20
N ILE A 90 15.89 -4.50 -10.34
CA ILE A 90 16.32 -5.57 -11.27
C ILE A 90 16.30 -5.10 -12.74
N MET A 91 15.51 -4.07 -13.05
CA MET A 91 15.49 -3.48 -14.39
C MET A 91 16.80 -2.79 -14.78
N GLY A 92 17.61 -2.39 -13.78
CA GLY A 92 18.89 -1.72 -13.99
C GLY A 92 18.77 -0.21 -14.23
N LEU A 93 19.86 0.52 -14.00
CA LEU A 93 19.90 1.99 -14.09
C LEU A 93 19.53 2.54 -15.49
N ASP A 94 19.94 1.85 -16.55
CA ASP A 94 19.69 2.33 -17.91
C ASP A 94 18.21 2.37 -18.25
N PHE A 95 17.41 1.44 -17.71
CA PHE A 95 15.96 1.49 -17.83
C PHE A 95 15.38 2.78 -17.24
N TYR A 96 15.81 3.16 -16.04
CA TYR A 96 15.32 4.39 -15.39
C TYR A 96 15.86 5.67 -16.02
N ARG A 97 17.08 5.66 -16.56
CA ARG A 97 17.59 6.77 -17.37
C ARG A 97 16.71 7.01 -18.60
N LYS A 98 16.26 5.93 -19.25
CA LYS A 98 15.29 6.02 -20.34
C LYS A 98 13.93 6.52 -19.89
N ALA A 99 13.45 6.08 -18.73
CA ALA A 99 12.20 6.60 -18.17
C ALA A 99 12.27 8.13 -18.00
N ILE A 100 13.32 8.66 -17.38
CA ILE A 100 13.53 10.10 -17.21
C ILE A 100 13.66 10.82 -18.55
N GLU A 101 14.31 10.21 -19.55
CA GLU A 101 14.38 10.78 -20.91
C GLU A 101 12.98 10.94 -21.52
N PHE A 102 12.13 9.91 -21.40
CA PHE A 102 10.76 9.94 -21.92
C PHE A 102 9.87 10.90 -21.13
N GLU A 103 9.99 10.95 -19.80
CA GLU A 103 9.30 11.94 -18.98
C GLU A 103 9.61 13.36 -19.46
N LYS A 104 10.88 13.72 -19.59
CA LYS A 104 11.31 15.04 -20.08
C LYS A 104 10.81 15.34 -21.50
N ARG A 105 10.66 14.32 -22.35
CA ARG A 105 10.16 14.45 -23.71
C ARG A 105 8.66 14.73 -23.78
N TYR A 106 7.88 14.13 -22.88
CA TYR A 106 6.42 14.13 -22.96
C TYR A 106 5.70 14.88 -21.83
N ALA A 107 6.44 15.43 -20.84
CA ALA A 107 5.82 16.12 -19.70
C ALA A 107 5.13 17.43 -20.10
N GLU A 108 5.57 18.07 -21.21
CA GLU A 108 5.14 19.43 -21.55
C GLU A 108 5.33 20.37 -20.34
N ASP A 109 4.23 20.92 -19.77
CA ASP A 109 4.27 21.81 -18.61
C ASP A 109 4.02 21.06 -17.28
N LYS A 110 3.93 19.72 -17.28
CA LYS A 110 3.68 18.94 -16.07
C LYS A 110 4.94 18.70 -15.24
N ILE A 111 4.77 18.76 -13.94
CA ILE A 111 5.78 18.30 -12.98
C ILE A 111 5.56 16.80 -12.74
N VAL A 112 6.61 16.01 -12.99
CA VAL A 112 6.58 14.57 -12.77
C VAL A 112 7.35 14.22 -11.50
N HIS A 113 6.67 13.63 -10.53
CA HIS A 113 7.28 13.10 -9.31
C HIS A 113 7.50 11.60 -9.47
N ASN A 114 8.68 11.13 -9.10
CA ASN A 114 9.00 9.71 -9.12
C ASN A 114 9.10 9.15 -7.70
N THR A 115 8.38 8.07 -7.42
CA THR A 115 8.58 7.27 -6.22
C THR A 115 8.96 5.85 -6.60
N LEU A 116 9.79 5.20 -5.81
CA LEU A 116 10.22 3.83 -6.08
C LEU A 116 10.22 3.01 -4.80
N GLN A 117 9.50 1.87 -4.81
CA GLN A 117 9.44 0.94 -3.70
C GLN A 117 10.42 -0.20 -3.91
N THR A 118 11.41 -0.33 -3.02
CA THR A 118 12.45 -1.36 -3.10
C THR A 118 12.61 -2.16 -1.81
N ASN A 119 13.09 -3.39 -1.95
CA ASN A 119 13.57 -4.17 -0.81
C ASN A 119 14.97 -3.72 -0.33
N GLY A 120 15.60 -2.78 -0.99
CA GLY A 120 16.86 -2.13 -0.60
C GLY A 120 18.13 -2.95 -0.80
N THR A 121 18.05 -4.24 -1.16
CA THR A 121 19.22 -5.12 -1.21
C THR A 121 20.12 -4.94 -2.43
N LEU A 122 19.64 -4.24 -3.46
CA LEU A 122 20.36 -3.97 -4.71
C LEU A 122 20.87 -2.52 -4.82
N LEU A 123 20.67 -1.71 -3.79
CA LEU A 123 21.12 -0.32 -3.77
C LEU A 123 22.65 -0.22 -3.77
N THR A 124 23.18 0.62 -4.65
CA THR A 124 24.60 0.95 -4.78
C THR A 124 24.78 2.47 -4.78
N PRO A 125 26.00 3.01 -4.62
CA PRO A 125 26.24 4.45 -4.75
C PRO A 125 25.71 5.06 -6.06
N GLN A 126 25.84 4.34 -7.17
CA GLN A 126 25.33 4.81 -8.47
C GLN A 126 23.79 4.97 -8.49
N TRP A 127 23.07 4.11 -7.76
CA TRP A 127 21.63 4.27 -7.56
C TRP A 127 21.30 5.50 -6.72
N ALA A 128 22.06 5.73 -5.65
CA ALA A 128 21.83 6.90 -4.79
C ALA A 128 22.09 8.21 -5.55
N ASP A 129 23.19 8.28 -6.31
CA ASP A 129 23.49 9.42 -7.18
C ASP A 129 22.35 9.69 -8.16
N PHE A 130 21.88 8.66 -8.86
CA PHE A 130 20.76 8.76 -9.80
C PHE A 130 19.47 9.25 -9.14
N PHE A 131 19.13 8.73 -7.97
CA PHE A 131 17.92 9.12 -7.24
C PHE A 131 18.00 10.55 -6.72
N ALA A 132 19.16 10.99 -6.21
CA ALA A 132 19.36 12.36 -5.77
C ALA A 132 19.27 13.35 -6.94
N GLU A 133 19.93 13.06 -8.07
CA GLU A 133 19.89 13.89 -9.27
C GLU A 133 18.49 14.07 -9.86
N ASN A 134 17.64 13.04 -9.77
CA ASN A 134 16.29 13.03 -10.34
C ASN A 134 15.18 13.15 -9.28
N GLN A 135 15.53 13.49 -8.04
CA GLN A 135 14.59 13.78 -6.94
C GLN A 135 13.58 12.65 -6.66
N PHE A 136 14.03 11.39 -6.72
CA PHE A 136 13.19 10.26 -6.36
C PHE A 136 12.91 10.23 -4.85
N LEU A 137 11.66 9.91 -4.49
CA LEU A 137 11.33 9.49 -3.14
C LEU A 137 11.38 7.97 -3.06
N ILE A 138 12.21 7.43 -2.18
CA ILE A 138 12.40 5.98 -2.07
C ILE A 138 11.59 5.41 -0.90
N GLY A 139 10.71 4.46 -1.20
CA GLY A 139 10.10 3.60 -0.20
C GLY A 139 11.00 2.38 0.05
N ILE A 140 11.55 2.27 1.27
CA ILE A 140 12.37 1.10 1.62
C ILE A 140 11.59 0.12 2.48
N SER A 141 11.60 -1.15 2.06
CA SER A 141 10.92 -2.22 2.78
C SER A 141 11.77 -2.73 3.95
N ILE A 142 11.36 -2.42 5.18
CA ILE A 142 12.03 -2.91 6.39
C ILE A 142 11.01 -3.18 7.50
N ASP A 143 10.97 -4.42 8.03
CA ASP A 143 9.89 -4.84 8.93
C ASP A 143 10.20 -4.60 10.42
N GLY A 144 11.36 -4.08 10.73
CA GLY A 144 11.82 -3.82 12.10
C GLY A 144 13.27 -4.26 12.31
N PRO A 145 13.69 -4.48 13.57
CA PRO A 145 14.99 -5.07 13.89
C PRO A 145 15.23 -6.43 13.21
N GLU A 146 16.48 -6.86 13.14
CA GLU A 146 16.93 -8.05 12.42
C GLU A 146 16.09 -9.30 12.69
N HIS A 147 15.81 -9.61 13.95
CA HIS A 147 15.07 -10.80 14.35
C HIS A 147 13.60 -10.80 13.91
N ILE A 148 13.00 -9.62 13.66
CA ILE A 148 11.66 -9.49 13.11
C ILE A 148 11.71 -9.50 11.58
N HIS A 149 12.63 -8.73 10.99
CA HIS A 149 12.78 -8.61 9.55
C HIS A 149 13.10 -9.95 8.89
N ASP A 150 14.12 -10.64 9.37
CA ASP A 150 14.62 -11.88 8.78
C ASP A 150 13.70 -13.09 9.04
N ARG A 151 12.67 -12.92 9.87
CA ARG A 151 11.68 -13.99 10.09
C ARG A 151 10.95 -14.40 8.82
N TYR A 152 10.69 -13.45 7.94
CA TYR A 152 9.90 -13.70 6.72
C TYR A 152 10.50 -13.08 5.46
N ARG A 153 11.54 -12.23 5.56
CA ARG A 153 12.23 -11.66 4.40
C ARG A 153 13.57 -12.37 4.21
N SER A 154 13.61 -13.28 3.24
CA SER A 154 14.81 -14.03 2.89
C SER A 154 15.08 -13.97 1.39
N SER A 155 16.33 -14.29 1.02
CA SER A 155 16.70 -14.53 -0.37
C SER A 155 16.07 -15.82 -0.90
N LYS A 156 16.14 -16.05 -2.21
CA LYS A 156 15.72 -17.32 -2.83
C LYS A 156 16.52 -18.54 -2.32
N ALA A 157 17.71 -18.31 -1.77
CA ALA A 157 18.52 -19.34 -1.12
C ALA A 157 18.19 -19.54 0.37
N GLY A 158 17.19 -18.80 0.90
CA GLY A 158 16.81 -18.85 2.32
C GLY A 158 17.69 -18.02 3.24
N GLU A 159 18.65 -17.24 2.70
CA GLU A 159 19.54 -16.40 3.48
C GLU A 159 18.83 -15.15 4.02
N PRO A 160 19.16 -14.65 5.23
CA PRO A 160 18.63 -13.44 5.79
C PRO A 160 18.94 -12.22 4.91
N SER A 161 18.08 -11.21 4.94
CA SER A 161 18.22 -10.02 4.08
C SER A 161 18.54 -8.74 4.84
N PHE A 162 18.35 -8.68 6.16
CA PHE A 162 18.46 -7.47 6.98
C PHE A 162 19.78 -6.71 6.79
N SER A 163 20.91 -7.39 6.86
CA SER A 163 22.23 -6.74 6.72
C SER A 163 22.41 -6.07 5.36
N LYS A 164 21.88 -6.66 4.28
CA LYS A 164 21.90 -6.10 2.93
C LYS A 164 20.98 -4.89 2.81
N VAL A 165 19.77 -4.96 3.38
CA VAL A 165 18.83 -3.83 3.43
C VAL A 165 19.45 -2.65 4.18
N MET A 166 20.08 -2.90 5.34
CA MET A 166 20.75 -1.86 6.10
C MET A 166 21.97 -1.27 5.37
N ALA A 167 22.66 -2.04 4.57
CA ALA A 167 23.73 -1.52 3.69
C ALA A 167 23.14 -0.58 2.61
N GLY A 168 22.06 -1.01 1.95
CA GLY A 168 21.33 -0.19 0.98
C GLY A 168 20.77 1.09 1.59
N LEU A 169 20.17 1.03 2.78
CA LEU A 169 19.69 2.20 3.49
C LEU A 169 20.82 3.21 3.77
N ARG A 170 21.97 2.74 4.25
CA ARG A 170 23.14 3.62 4.44
C ARG A 170 23.55 4.31 3.14
N THR A 171 23.49 3.61 2.02
CA THR A 171 23.79 4.19 0.70
C THR A 171 22.83 5.35 0.36
N LEU A 172 21.52 5.21 0.62
CA LEU A 172 20.57 6.29 0.41
C LEU A 172 20.86 7.49 1.33
N VAL A 173 21.12 7.23 2.61
CA VAL A 173 21.43 8.29 3.60
C VAL A 173 22.70 9.06 3.22
N TYR A 174 23.77 8.37 2.83
CA TYR A 174 25.01 9.02 2.41
C TYR A 174 24.86 9.79 1.08
N GLY A 175 24.01 9.31 0.18
CA GLY A 175 23.66 9.99 -1.07
C GLY A 175 22.68 11.16 -0.90
N GLY A 176 22.18 11.43 0.30
CA GLY A 176 21.20 12.49 0.57
C GLY A 176 19.84 12.24 -0.08
N VAL A 177 19.50 10.97 -0.35
CA VAL A 177 18.23 10.58 -0.96
C VAL A 177 17.12 10.55 0.10
N GLU A 178 15.98 11.17 -0.19
CA GLU A 178 14.80 11.11 0.67
C GLU A 178 14.19 9.71 0.64
N PHE A 179 13.83 9.20 1.83
CA PHE A 179 13.22 7.89 1.95
C PHE A 179 12.12 7.82 3.01
N ASN A 180 11.18 6.92 2.76
CA ASN A 180 10.15 6.47 3.69
C ASN A 180 10.36 4.98 4.00
N THR A 181 9.86 4.50 5.14
CA THR A 181 9.85 3.07 5.44
C THR A 181 8.46 2.47 5.30
N LEU A 182 8.39 1.32 4.61
CA LEU A 182 7.22 0.48 4.54
C LEU A 182 7.49 -0.82 5.33
N THR A 183 6.74 -0.99 6.40
CA THR A 183 6.83 -2.12 7.31
C THR A 183 5.66 -3.07 7.06
N ALA A 184 5.96 -4.26 6.58
CA ALA A 184 4.97 -5.33 6.50
C ALA A 184 4.74 -5.91 7.90
N VAL A 185 3.60 -5.55 8.50
CA VAL A 185 3.23 -5.95 9.86
C VAL A 185 2.66 -7.35 9.82
N SER A 186 3.47 -8.31 10.25
CA SER A 186 3.20 -9.74 10.20
C SER A 186 3.02 -10.35 11.59
N LYS A 187 2.86 -11.65 11.66
CA LYS A 187 2.84 -12.40 12.93
C LYS A 187 4.12 -12.17 13.77
N ALA A 188 5.26 -11.92 13.13
CA ALA A 188 6.53 -11.62 13.83
C ALA A 188 6.51 -10.24 14.52
N SER A 189 5.62 -9.35 14.12
CA SER A 189 5.50 -7.99 14.68
C SER A 189 4.63 -7.93 15.94
N GLU A 190 3.88 -8.99 16.24
CA GLU A 190 2.98 -8.99 17.41
C GLU A 190 3.74 -8.83 18.72
N GLY A 191 3.35 -7.84 19.53
CA GLY A 191 3.99 -7.50 20.79
C GLY A 191 5.28 -6.68 20.66
N HIS A 192 5.69 -6.30 19.46
CA HIS A 192 6.93 -5.56 19.19
C HIS A 192 6.69 -4.15 18.62
N GLY A 193 5.48 -3.59 18.74
CA GLY A 193 5.10 -2.32 18.12
C GLY A 193 6.06 -1.18 18.45
N LEU A 194 6.30 -0.92 19.74
CA LEU A 194 7.21 0.14 20.19
C LEU A 194 8.66 -0.13 19.79
N GLU A 195 9.13 -1.38 19.86
CA GLU A 195 10.47 -1.77 19.44
C GLU A 195 10.71 -1.47 17.95
N ILE A 196 9.75 -1.87 17.08
CA ILE A 196 9.80 -1.59 15.65
C ILE A 196 9.82 -0.08 15.40
N TYR A 197 8.93 0.67 16.04
CA TYR A 197 8.84 2.11 15.87
C TYR A 197 10.14 2.83 16.27
N GLN A 198 10.69 2.50 17.44
CA GLN A 198 11.95 3.07 17.91
C GLN A 198 13.13 2.71 17.00
N PHE A 199 13.18 1.46 16.51
CA PHE A 199 14.17 1.05 15.52
C PHE A 199 14.07 1.90 14.25
N LEU A 200 12.88 2.06 13.67
CA LEU A 200 12.68 2.87 12.46
C LEU A 200 13.11 4.33 12.66
N LYS A 201 12.85 4.90 13.85
CA LYS A 201 13.38 6.22 14.21
C LYS A 201 14.92 6.24 14.25
N SER A 202 15.53 5.20 14.82
CA SER A 202 17.00 5.14 14.98
C SER A 202 17.75 5.08 13.65
N ILE A 203 17.11 4.57 12.60
CA ILE A 203 17.67 4.52 11.24
C ILE A 203 17.33 5.77 10.39
N GLY A 204 16.69 6.78 11.00
CA GLY A 204 16.42 8.06 10.36
C GLY A 204 15.09 8.14 9.59
N SER A 205 14.23 7.14 9.66
CA SER A 205 12.90 7.21 9.02
C SER A 205 12.04 8.25 9.71
N LYS A 206 11.49 9.19 8.94
CA LYS A 206 10.52 10.19 9.42
C LYS A 206 9.09 9.85 9.04
N TYR A 207 8.90 9.17 7.93
CA TYR A 207 7.60 8.76 7.40
C TYR A 207 7.51 7.24 7.39
N MET A 208 6.57 6.70 8.14
CA MET A 208 6.44 5.27 8.40
C MET A 208 5.06 4.76 8.03
N GLN A 209 5.02 3.68 7.27
CA GLN A 209 3.80 2.97 6.94
C GLN A 209 3.83 1.57 7.55
N PHE A 210 2.82 1.24 8.33
CA PHE A 210 2.62 -0.08 8.94
C PHE A 210 1.51 -0.81 8.20
N LEU A 211 1.89 -1.65 7.24
CA LEU A 211 0.97 -2.33 6.33
C LEU A 211 0.66 -3.74 6.86
N PRO A 212 -0.58 -4.02 7.28
CA PRO A 212 -0.90 -5.34 7.82
C PRO A 212 -0.82 -6.42 6.75
N VAL A 213 -0.17 -7.51 7.09
CA VAL A 213 -0.10 -8.72 6.27
C VAL A 213 -1.20 -9.67 6.70
N VAL A 214 -2.21 -9.82 5.88
CA VAL A 214 -3.28 -10.80 6.06
C VAL A 214 -3.60 -11.40 4.70
N GLU A 215 -3.19 -12.66 4.49
CA GLU A 215 -3.23 -13.28 3.17
C GLU A 215 -4.01 -14.60 3.19
N LYS A 216 -4.96 -14.73 2.27
CA LYS A 216 -5.63 -16.00 2.00
C LYS A 216 -4.71 -16.91 1.21
N ILE A 217 -4.66 -18.19 1.58
CA ILE A 217 -3.74 -19.16 1.00
C ILE A 217 -4.44 -20.39 0.50
N ARG A 218 -3.80 -21.07 -0.48
CA ARG A 218 -4.17 -22.41 -0.95
C ARG A 218 -2.94 -23.30 -0.91
N TYR A 219 -3.09 -24.47 -0.28
CA TYR A 219 -2.05 -25.49 -0.28
C TYR A 219 -2.04 -26.28 -1.58
N GLN A 220 -0.84 -26.63 -2.04
CA GLN A 220 -0.71 -27.69 -3.04
C GLN A 220 -1.21 -29.01 -2.42
N LYS A 221 -1.87 -29.83 -3.25
CA LYS A 221 -2.39 -31.13 -2.82
C LYS A 221 -1.65 -32.22 -3.57
N ASN A 222 -1.38 -33.36 -2.92
CA ASN A 222 -0.89 -34.57 -3.58
C ASN A 222 -2.02 -35.28 -4.34
N ASP A 223 -1.70 -36.35 -5.03
CA ASP A 223 -2.66 -37.15 -5.84
C ASP A 223 -3.85 -37.69 -5.02
N SER A 224 -3.69 -37.86 -3.72
CA SER A 224 -4.76 -38.26 -2.80
C SER A 224 -5.57 -37.09 -2.24
N GLY A 225 -5.33 -35.85 -2.70
CA GLY A 225 -6.01 -34.64 -2.26
C GLY A 225 -5.54 -34.09 -0.90
N LYS A 226 -4.47 -34.63 -0.30
CA LYS A 226 -3.93 -34.17 0.99
C LYS A 226 -3.02 -32.96 0.80
N ALA A 227 -3.22 -31.94 1.63
CA ALA A 227 -2.40 -30.72 1.61
C ALA A 227 -0.91 -30.97 1.92
N LEU A 228 -0.03 -30.48 1.06
CA LEU A 228 1.43 -30.52 1.21
C LEU A 228 1.91 -29.32 2.03
N LYS A 229 1.83 -29.41 3.36
CA LYS A 229 2.19 -28.31 4.28
C LYS A 229 3.69 -27.98 4.31
N SER A 230 4.54 -28.84 3.76
CA SER A 230 5.99 -28.63 3.62
C SER A 230 6.36 -27.70 2.47
N VAL A 231 5.43 -27.47 1.53
CA VAL A 231 5.62 -26.55 0.41
C VAL A 231 4.98 -25.20 0.76
N ARG A 232 5.59 -24.10 0.33
CA ARG A 232 5.02 -22.75 0.49
C ARG A 232 3.62 -22.74 -0.16
N PRO A 233 2.56 -22.37 0.58
CA PRO A 233 1.24 -22.24 -0.04
C PRO A 233 1.20 -21.03 -0.97
N THR A 234 0.37 -21.12 -1.99
CA THR A 234 0.09 -20.00 -2.91
C THR A 234 -0.82 -18.98 -2.24
N ILE A 235 -0.50 -17.70 -2.33
CA ILE A 235 -1.39 -16.60 -1.95
C ILE A 235 -2.40 -16.42 -3.08
N VAL A 236 -3.68 -16.43 -2.72
CA VAL A 236 -4.79 -16.43 -3.69
C VAL A 236 -5.53 -15.09 -3.69
N ASN A 237 -6.33 -14.87 -4.74
CA ASN A 237 -7.23 -13.73 -4.84
C ASN A 237 -8.05 -13.56 -3.53
N PRO A 238 -8.09 -12.35 -2.94
CA PRO A 238 -8.88 -12.08 -1.73
C PRO A 238 -10.36 -12.48 -1.85
N ALA A 239 -10.95 -12.34 -3.03
CA ALA A 239 -12.32 -12.77 -3.30
C ALA A 239 -12.46 -14.28 -3.62
N GLY A 240 -11.34 -14.98 -3.89
CA GLY A 240 -11.33 -16.38 -4.30
C GLY A 240 -11.48 -17.34 -3.12
N GLU A 241 -11.62 -18.64 -3.47
CA GLU A 241 -11.59 -19.73 -2.49
C GLU A 241 -10.20 -19.90 -1.88
N SER A 242 -10.14 -20.34 -0.63
CA SER A 242 -8.88 -20.56 0.10
C SER A 242 -8.99 -21.73 1.06
N ASP A 243 -7.83 -22.26 1.46
CA ASP A 243 -7.73 -23.28 2.52
C ASP A 243 -7.51 -22.61 3.91
N GLY A 244 -7.48 -21.27 3.98
CA GLY A 244 -7.32 -20.51 5.21
C GLY A 244 -6.44 -19.27 5.06
N ILE A 245 -5.93 -18.79 6.19
CA ILE A 245 -5.06 -17.61 6.30
C ILE A 245 -3.62 -18.07 6.51
N GLY A 246 -2.67 -17.41 5.85
CA GLY A 246 -1.23 -17.69 6.01
C GLY A 246 -0.77 -17.55 7.46
N THR A 247 0.03 -18.49 7.94
CA THR A 247 0.51 -18.51 9.34
C THR A 247 1.40 -17.32 9.72
N TRP A 248 1.85 -16.58 8.75
CA TRP A 248 2.60 -15.33 8.90
C TRP A 248 1.71 -14.08 9.04
N SER A 249 0.41 -14.22 8.80
CA SER A 249 -0.55 -13.12 8.90
C SER A 249 -0.68 -12.65 10.35
N ILE A 250 -0.74 -11.32 10.52
CA ILE A 250 -1.01 -10.73 11.83
C ILE A 250 -2.46 -11.01 12.26
N SER A 251 -2.68 -11.21 13.55
CA SER A 251 -4.04 -11.27 14.09
C SER A 251 -4.63 -9.86 14.20
N ASP A 252 -5.97 -9.77 14.22
CA ASP A 252 -6.69 -8.51 14.39
C ASP A 252 -6.30 -7.81 15.70
N VAL A 253 -6.31 -8.52 16.81
CA VAL A 253 -5.91 -8.00 18.13
C VAL A 253 -4.43 -7.64 18.15
N GLY A 254 -3.57 -8.45 17.49
CA GLY A 254 -2.13 -8.17 17.37
C GLY A 254 -1.86 -6.86 16.65
N TYR A 255 -2.58 -6.60 15.54
CA TYR A 255 -2.49 -5.34 14.80
C TYR A 255 -2.98 -4.15 15.63
N GLY A 256 -4.14 -4.29 16.28
CA GLY A 256 -4.68 -3.23 17.15
C GLY A 256 -3.75 -2.86 18.29
N ARG A 257 -3.16 -3.84 18.98
CA ARG A 257 -2.17 -3.61 20.05
C ARG A 257 -0.92 -2.92 19.53
N LEU A 258 -0.37 -3.40 18.43
CA LEU A 258 0.80 -2.78 17.79
C LEU A 258 0.57 -1.28 17.53
N LEU A 259 -0.59 -0.93 16.95
CA LEU A 259 -0.94 0.46 16.71
C LEU A 259 -1.09 1.27 18.01
N CYS A 260 -1.72 0.70 19.04
CA CYS A 260 -1.86 1.36 20.34
C CYS A 260 -0.49 1.61 21.01
N ASP A 261 0.38 0.60 21.04
CA ASP A 261 1.72 0.71 21.65
C ASP A 261 2.57 1.79 20.99
N ILE A 262 2.52 1.89 19.64
CA ILE A 262 3.19 2.95 18.89
C ILE A 262 2.56 4.31 19.20
N PHE A 263 1.22 4.38 19.20
CA PHE A 263 0.48 5.61 19.38
C PHE A 263 0.73 6.24 20.75
N ASP A 264 0.78 5.44 21.83
CA ASP A 264 1.03 5.92 23.20
C ASP A 264 2.37 6.63 23.33
N TYR A 265 3.39 6.14 22.64
CA TYR A 265 4.67 6.81 22.60
C TYR A 265 4.63 8.02 21.66
N TRP A 266 4.12 7.87 20.44
CA TRP A 266 4.11 8.90 19.41
C TRP A 266 3.34 10.15 19.85
N VAL A 267 2.18 9.98 20.47
CA VAL A 267 1.33 11.11 20.91
C VAL A 267 1.97 11.98 21.99
N ARG A 268 2.90 11.43 22.77
CA ARG A 268 3.61 12.14 23.83
C ARG A 268 4.95 12.72 23.41
N HIS A 269 5.56 12.25 22.31
CA HIS A 269 6.95 12.58 22.01
C HIS A 269 7.19 13.06 20.58
N ASP A 270 6.34 12.66 19.61
CA ASP A 270 6.74 12.66 18.20
C ASP A 270 5.77 13.36 17.25
N VAL A 271 4.63 13.87 17.71
CA VAL A 271 3.63 14.54 16.86
C VAL A 271 4.27 15.75 16.14
N GLY A 272 4.14 15.77 14.80
CA GLY A 272 4.73 16.82 13.96
C GLY A 272 6.24 16.64 13.69
N ARG A 273 6.86 15.57 14.19
CA ARG A 273 8.28 15.25 13.95
C ARG A 273 8.46 13.94 13.19
N TYR A 274 7.63 12.95 13.52
CA TYR A 274 7.56 11.64 12.87
C TYR A 274 6.13 11.37 12.45
N PHE A 275 5.96 10.87 11.25
CA PHE A 275 4.67 10.70 10.61
C PHE A 275 4.38 9.20 10.47
N VAL A 276 3.24 8.79 10.99
CA VAL A 276 2.74 7.42 10.86
C VAL A 276 1.47 7.47 10.03
N GLY A 277 1.49 6.89 8.83
CA GLY A 277 0.42 7.04 7.85
C GLY A 277 -0.99 6.70 8.38
N MET A 278 -1.11 5.68 9.26
CA MET A 278 -2.37 5.35 9.93
C MET A 278 -2.85 6.45 10.89
N PHE A 279 -1.94 7.09 11.61
CA PHE A 279 -2.30 8.13 12.59
C PHE A 279 -2.71 9.42 11.87
N ASP A 280 -1.97 9.77 10.82
CA ASP A 280 -2.29 10.93 9.97
C ASP A 280 -3.65 10.75 9.28
N ALA A 281 -3.91 9.56 8.72
CA ALA A 281 -5.20 9.23 8.12
C ALA A 281 -6.35 9.28 9.14
N THR A 282 -6.09 8.82 10.38
CA THR A 282 -7.08 8.87 11.46
C THR A 282 -7.37 10.32 11.84
N LEU A 283 -6.37 11.17 12.04
CA LEU A 283 -6.56 12.60 12.34
C LEU A 283 -7.29 13.31 11.20
N ALA A 284 -6.93 13.03 9.94
CA ALA A 284 -7.62 13.56 8.77
C ALA A 284 -9.13 13.23 8.82
N GLY A 285 -9.50 11.98 9.12
CA GLY A 285 -10.89 11.57 9.30
C GLY A 285 -11.61 12.28 10.44
N TRP A 286 -10.91 12.58 11.55
CA TRP A 286 -11.46 13.35 12.68
C TRP A 286 -11.79 14.79 12.31
N VAL A 287 -11.01 15.42 11.43
CA VAL A 287 -11.25 16.80 10.96
C VAL A 287 -12.07 16.88 9.67
N GLY A 288 -12.49 15.74 9.11
CA GLY A 288 -13.29 15.69 7.89
C GLY A 288 -12.47 15.92 6.61
N ALA A 289 -11.15 15.73 6.68
CA ALA A 289 -10.25 15.79 5.53
C ALA A 289 -10.10 14.41 4.84
N MET A 290 -9.56 14.41 3.62
CA MET A 290 -9.19 13.18 2.91
C MET A 290 -8.08 12.44 3.66
N PRO A 291 -8.15 11.10 3.80
CA PRO A 291 -7.21 10.34 4.62
C PRO A 291 -5.79 10.21 4.03
N GLY A 292 -5.56 10.65 2.80
CA GLY A 292 -4.26 10.55 2.13
C GLY A 292 -3.84 9.12 1.75
N THR A 293 -4.65 8.11 2.08
CA THR A 293 -4.42 6.70 1.72
C THR A 293 -5.72 6.03 1.31
N CYS A 294 -5.68 5.25 0.23
CA CYS A 294 -6.86 4.59 -0.32
C CYS A 294 -7.50 3.56 0.64
N ALA A 295 -6.72 2.98 1.56
CA ALA A 295 -7.23 2.02 2.53
C ALA A 295 -8.37 2.60 3.37
N TYR A 296 -8.23 3.86 3.81
CA TYR A 296 -9.21 4.53 4.68
C TYR A 296 -10.14 5.48 3.93
N ALA A 297 -10.00 5.64 2.61
CA ALA A 297 -10.94 6.38 1.78
C ALA A 297 -12.28 5.64 1.62
N GLU A 298 -13.33 6.37 1.36
CA GLU A 298 -14.70 5.84 1.20
C GLU A 298 -14.82 4.89 0.01
N THR A 299 -14.14 5.23 -1.09
CA THR A 299 -14.09 4.44 -2.33
C THR A 299 -12.66 4.05 -2.67
N CYS A 300 -12.48 3.02 -3.48
CA CYS A 300 -11.24 2.78 -4.20
C CYS A 300 -11.23 3.60 -5.50
N GLY A 301 -10.16 3.49 -6.25
CA GLY A 301 -9.94 4.22 -7.50
C GLY A 301 -8.83 5.24 -7.37
N GLY A 302 -8.36 5.75 -8.49
CA GLY A 302 -7.26 6.69 -8.53
C GLY A 302 -5.86 6.08 -8.38
N ASN A 303 -5.75 4.75 -8.25
CA ASN A 303 -4.46 4.03 -8.29
C ASN A 303 -4.60 2.82 -9.21
N ILE A 304 -4.25 2.98 -10.47
CA ILE A 304 -4.19 1.88 -11.43
C ILE A 304 -2.77 1.33 -11.54
N VAL A 305 -2.64 0.06 -11.87
CA VAL A 305 -1.32 -0.58 -12.05
C VAL A 305 -1.15 -1.05 -13.47
N VAL A 306 0.05 -0.84 -14.02
CA VAL A 306 0.45 -1.32 -15.35
C VAL A 306 1.59 -2.32 -15.20
N GLU A 307 1.36 -3.52 -15.72
CA GLU A 307 2.31 -4.61 -15.73
C GLU A 307 3.33 -4.46 -16.88
N HIS A 308 4.44 -5.20 -16.78
CA HIS A 308 5.54 -5.19 -17.76
C HIS A 308 5.11 -5.41 -19.22
N ASN A 309 3.99 -6.10 -19.44
CA ASN A 309 3.44 -6.41 -20.77
C ASN A 309 2.36 -5.40 -21.23
N GLY A 310 2.17 -4.31 -20.48
CA GLY A 310 1.19 -3.27 -20.76
C GLY A 310 -0.23 -3.56 -20.24
N ASP A 311 -0.48 -4.70 -19.61
CA ASP A 311 -1.77 -5.00 -18.99
C ASP A 311 -2.07 -4.04 -17.86
N VAL A 312 -3.29 -3.50 -17.82
CA VAL A 312 -3.76 -2.53 -16.84
C VAL A 312 -4.78 -3.16 -15.91
N TYR A 313 -4.60 -2.96 -14.62
CA TYR A 313 -5.47 -3.49 -13.57
C TYR A 313 -5.95 -2.39 -12.63
N VAL A 314 -7.06 -2.63 -11.94
CA VAL A 314 -7.70 -1.68 -11.02
C VAL A 314 -6.84 -1.31 -9.81
N CYS A 315 -5.92 -2.20 -9.38
CA CYS A 315 -5.08 -2.05 -8.20
C CYS A 315 -3.99 -3.13 -8.17
N ASP A 316 -2.84 -2.85 -7.55
CA ASP A 316 -1.73 -3.79 -7.38
C ASP A 316 -2.10 -5.04 -6.54
N HIS A 317 -2.97 -4.89 -5.57
CA HIS A 317 -3.51 -6.02 -4.80
C HIS A 317 -4.43 -6.93 -5.63
N PHE A 318 -5.00 -6.41 -6.70
CA PHE A 318 -5.99 -7.09 -7.54
C PHE A 318 -5.47 -7.34 -8.97
N VAL A 319 -4.19 -7.66 -9.12
CA VAL A 319 -3.63 -8.14 -10.39
C VAL A 319 -4.07 -9.59 -10.61
N TYR A 320 -5.27 -9.76 -11.13
CA TYR A 320 -5.90 -11.03 -11.50
C TYR A 320 -6.76 -10.81 -12.75
N PRO A 321 -6.96 -11.84 -13.60
CA PRO A 321 -7.65 -11.67 -14.88
C PRO A 321 -9.01 -10.96 -14.79
N GLU A 322 -9.78 -11.22 -13.74
CA GLU A 322 -11.09 -10.63 -13.49
C GLU A 322 -11.09 -9.13 -13.18
N TYR A 323 -9.94 -8.56 -12.84
CA TYR A 323 -9.76 -7.15 -12.52
C TYR A 323 -8.95 -6.40 -13.57
N LYS A 324 -8.68 -7.04 -14.71
CA LYS A 324 -7.98 -6.40 -15.83
C LYS A 324 -8.91 -5.42 -16.53
N LEU A 325 -8.43 -4.19 -16.74
CA LEU A 325 -9.16 -3.12 -17.43
C LEU A 325 -8.90 -3.12 -18.92
N GLY A 326 -7.67 -3.41 -19.35
CA GLY A 326 -7.24 -3.37 -20.74
C GLY A 326 -5.74 -3.53 -20.89
N ASN A 327 -5.19 -3.02 -22.02
CA ASN A 327 -3.75 -3.04 -22.29
C ASN A 327 -3.33 -1.76 -23.02
N ILE A 328 -2.25 -1.10 -22.57
CA ILE A 328 -1.77 0.16 -23.13
C ILE A 328 -1.23 0.06 -24.58
N ALA A 329 -1.03 -1.15 -25.09
CA ALA A 329 -0.66 -1.32 -26.50
C ALA A 329 -1.81 -0.93 -27.45
N THR A 330 -3.07 -1.07 -26.98
CA THR A 330 -4.31 -0.85 -27.75
C THR A 330 -5.20 0.23 -27.16
N ASP A 331 -5.07 0.50 -25.85
CA ASP A 331 -6.02 1.33 -25.12
C ASP A 331 -5.36 2.61 -24.56
N ASN A 332 -6.17 3.63 -24.32
CA ASN A 332 -5.74 4.85 -23.65
C ASN A 332 -5.97 4.75 -22.14
N LEU A 333 -4.98 5.16 -21.34
CA LEU A 333 -5.09 5.12 -19.87
C LEU A 333 -6.21 6.02 -19.33
N ARG A 334 -6.52 7.14 -20.01
CA ARG A 334 -7.66 7.99 -19.66
C ARG A 334 -8.98 7.20 -19.71
N ASP A 335 -9.17 6.45 -20.79
CA ASP A 335 -10.38 5.67 -20.99
C ASP A 335 -10.45 4.50 -19.99
N LEU A 336 -9.31 3.84 -19.74
CA LEU A 336 -9.26 2.74 -18.79
C LEU A 336 -9.48 3.20 -17.34
N ALA A 337 -8.91 4.34 -16.94
CA ALA A 337 -9.09 4.89 -15.59
C ALA A 337 -10.53 5.34 -15.33
N GLY A 338 -11.24 5.76 -16.37
CA GLY A 338 -12.64 6.21 -16.31
C GLY A 338 -13.68 5.17 -16.75
N CYS A 339 -13.28 3.93 -17.07
CA CYS A 339 -14.23 2.92 -17.54
C CYS A 339 -15.13 2.41 -16.41
N ASP A 340 -16.29 1.84 -16.79
CA ASP A 340 -17.27 1.26 -15.87
C ASP A 340 -16.65 0.25 -14.89
N GLY A 341 -15.69 -0.56 -15.36
CA GLY A 341 -14.98 -1.54 -14.54
C GLY A 341 -14.16 -0.91 -13.41
N ALA A 342 -13.43 0.17 -13.72
CA ALA A 342 -12.64 0.91 -12.72
C ALA A 342 -13.55 1.64 -11.72
N MET A 343 -14.61 2.30 -12.21
CA MET A 343 -15.58 2.98 -11.37
C MET A 343 -16.37 2.00 -10.49
N ALA A 344 -16.85 0.90 -11.05
CA ALA A 344 -17.58 -0.13 -10.30
C ALA A 344 -16.73 -0.70 -9.16
N PHE A 345 -15.45 -1.03 -9.44
CA PHE A 345 -14.52 -1.48 -8.39
C PHE A 345 -14.34 -0.43 -7.30
N GLY A 346 -14.25 0.85 -7.69
CA GLY A 346 -14.09 1.96 -6.76
C GLY A 346 -15.26 2.09 -5.80
N ILE A 347 -16.48 2.16 -6.31
CA ILE A 347 -17.71 2.35 -5.51
C ILE A 347 -18.11 1.09 -4.74
N GLU A 348 -17.73 -0.10 -5.23
CA GLU A 348 -18.03 -1.37 -4.56
C GLU A 348 -17.37 -1.45 -3.18
N LYS A 349 -16.25 -0.80 -2.98
CA LYS A 349 -15.62 -0.67 -1.65
C LYS A 349 -16.61 -0.13 -0.61
N ARG A 350 -17.43 0.85 -0.95
CA ARG A 350 -18.48 1.41 -0.10
C ARG A 350 -19.73 0.55 -0.11
N ASN A 351 -20.20 0.16 -1.31
CA ASN A 351 -21.50 -0.45 -1.48
C ASN A 351 -21.56 -1.88 -0.90
N SER A 352 -20.44 -2.62 -0.85
CA SER A 352 -20.35 -3.97 -0.27
C SER A 352 -20.21 -4.02 1.25
N LEU A 353 -20.17 -2.87 1.93
CA LEU A 353 -20.06 -2.85 3.39
C LEU A 353 -21.25 -3.54 4.07
N PRO A 354 -21.03 -4.51 4.98
CA PRO A 354 -22.08 -5.13 5.75
C PRO A 354 -22.76 -4.12 6.70
N LEU A 355 -23.98 -4.41 7.09
CA LEU A 355 -24.78 -3.53 7.97
C LEU A 355 -24.03 -3.20 9.28
N GLN A 356 -23.23 -4.13 9.81
CA GLN A 356 -22.39 -3.89 10.97
C GLN A 356 -21.42 -2.72 10.74
N CYS A 357 -20.78 -2.63 9.58
CA CYS A 357 -19.89 -1.51 9.23
C CYS A 357 -20.67 -0.21 9.02
N ARG A 358 -21.80 -0.26 8.31
CA ARG A 358 -22.64 0.91 8.04
C ARG A 358 -23.20 1.59 9.32
N ARG A 359 -23.33 0.84 10.42
CA ARG A 359 -23.79 1.32 11.73
C ARG A 359 -22.64 1.53 12.72
N CYS A 360 -21.39 1.34 12.30
CA CYS A 360 -20.23 1.46 13.19
C CYS A 360 -19.92 2.93 13.49
N GLU A 361 -19.70 3.26 14.75
CA GLU A 361 -19.28 4.61 15.17
C GLU A 361 -17.97 5.09 14.52
N TRP A 362 -17.10 4.14 14.13
CA TRP A 362 -15.81 4.40 13.50
C TRP A 362 -15.84 4.37 11.97
N LEU A 363 -17.02 4.27 11.35
CA LEU A 363 -17.12 4.12 9.90
C LEU A 363 -16.38 5.22 9.14
N ARG A 364 -16.49 6.47 9.59
CA ARG A 364 -15.85 7.63 8.95
C ARG A 364 -14.33 7.59 8.95
N LEU A 365 -13.71 6.85 9.88
CA LEU A 365 -12.27 6.67 9.99
C LEU A 365 -11.79 5.42 9.26
N CYS A 366 -12.63 4.37 9.28
CA CYS A 366 -12.28 3.05 8.80
C CYS A 366 -12.69 2.81 7.34
N ASN A 367 -13.89 3.22 6.94
CA ASN A 367 -14.52 2.93 5.63
C ASN A 367 -14.39 1.45 5.23
N GLY A 368 -14.34 0.53 6.24
CA GLY A 368 -14.13 -0.90 6.07
C GLY A 368 -12.70 -1.27 5.66
N GLU A 369 -11.75 -0.35 5.66
CA GLU A 369 -10.35 -0.51 5.26
C GLU A 369 -10.23 -1.10 3.84
N CYS A 370 -9.14 -1.75 3.49
CA CYS A 370 -8.89 -2.28 2.14
C CYS A 370 -9.80 -3.49 1.82
N PRO A 371 -10.45 -3.54 0.65
CA PRO A 371 -11.22 -4.72 0.20
C PRO A 371 -10.43 -6.03 0.23
N LYS A 372 -9.11 -5.97 0.08
CA LYS A 372 -8.20 -7.12 0.19
C LYS A 372 -8.38 -7.91 1.50
N HIS A 373 -8.72 -7.23 2.58
CA HIS A 373 -8.86 -7.84 3.91
C HIS A 373 -10.29 -8.16 4.31
N ARG A 374 -11.29 -7.97 3.40
CA ARG A 374 -12.73 -8.09 3.69
C ARG A 374 -13.28 -9.49 3.38
N PHE A 375 -12.75 -10.51 4.00
CA PHE A 375 -13.19 -11.89 3.79
C PHE A 375 -13.85 -12.54 5.00
N ASP A 376 -14.03 -11.81 6.09
CA ASP A 376 -14.77 -12.28 7.27
C ASP A 376 -16.27 -12.01 7.15
N LYS A 377 -17.02 -12.58 8.11
CA LYS A 377 -18.46 -12.39 8.22
C LYS A 377 -18.80 -11.47 9.41
N ALA A 378 -19.71 -10.56 9.17
CA ALA A 378 -20.33 -9.77 10.22
C ALA A 378 -21.16 -10.65 11.18
N LYS A 379 -21.51 -10.13 12.37
CA LYS A 379 -22.29 -10.85 13.41
C LYS A 379 -23.63 -11.38 12.90
N ASN A 380 -24.23 -10.75 11.89
CA ASN A 380 -25.47 -11.17 11.26
C ASN A 380 -25.28 -12.13 10.08
N GLY A 381 -24.06 -12.61 9.85
CA GLY A 381 -23.70 -13.55 8.77
C GLY A 381 -23.40 -12.90 7.43
N GLN A 382 -23.57 -11.58 7.25
CA GLN A 382 -23.20 -10.89 6.02
C GLN A 382 -21.69 -10.96 5.80
N SER A 383 -21.28 -11.25 4.57
CA SER A 383 -19.87 -11.25 4.13
C SER A 383 -19.32 -9.82 3.98
N GLY A 384 -17.99 -9.68 3.88
CA GLY A 384 -17.34 -8.41 3.60
C GLY A 384 -16.89 -7.63 4.84
N LEU A 385 -16.90 -8.26 6.02
CA LEU A 385 -16.26 -7.69 7.21
C LEU A 385 -14.74 -7.80 7.05
N ASN A 386 -14.05 -6.73 7.42
CA ASN A 386 -12.60 -6.73 7.45
C ASN A 386 -12.07 -7.63 8.56
N SER A 387 -11.11 -8.49 8.25
CA SER A 387 -10.50 -9.43 9.20
C SER A 387 -9.71 -8.75 10.34
N LEU A 388 -9.38 -7.46 10.17
CA LEU A 388 -8.71 -6.65 11.20
C LEU A 388 -9.69 -5.78 12.00
N CYS A 389 -11.01 -5.99 11.84
CA CYS A 389 -12.04 -5.11 12.38
C CYS A 389 -11.93 -4.88 13.90
N ALA A 390 -11.69 -5.92 14.70
CA ALA A 390 -11.59 -5.78 16.15
C ALA A 390 -10.35 -4.98 16.57
N GLY A 391 -9.21 -5.20 15.90
CA GLY A 391 -7.98 -4.44 16.14
C GLY A 391 -8.11 -2.97 15.75
N LEU A 392 -8.73 -2.68 14.60
CA LEU A 392 -9.01 -1.32 14.17
C LEU A 392 -9.94 -0.57 15.14
N GLN A 393 -11.01 -1.22 15.60
CA GLN A 393 -11.89 -0.64 16.62
C GLN A 393 -11.16 -0.40 17.94
N MET A 394 -10.27 -1.33 18.36
CA MET A 394 -9.42 -1.16 19.53
C MET A 394 -8.58 0.12 19.38
N PHE A 395 -7.88 0.27 18.28
CA PHE A 395 -7.05 1.44 18.01
C PHE A 395 -7.85 2.74 17.98
N TYR A 396 -8.97 2.80 17.25
CA TYR A 396 -9.79 4.01 17.17
C TYR A 396 -10.34 4.44 18.53
N ARG A 397 -10.81 3.48 19.34
CA ARG A 397 -11.30 3.76 20.70
C ARG A 397 -10.17 4.27 21.60
N HIS A 398 -9.01 3.62 21.53
CA HIS A 398 -7.83 3.98 22.30
C HIS A 398 -7.31 5.38 21.95
N SER A 399 -7.21 5.70 20.68
CA SER A 399 -6.68 6.99 20.21
C SER A 399 -7.69 8.16 20.29
N ALA A 400 -8.99 7.87 20.45
CA ALA A 400 -10.06 8.86 20.35
C ALA A 400 -9.88 10.10 21.24
N PRO A 401 -9.52 10.00 22.55
CA PRO A 401 -9.35 11.20 23.38
C PRO A 401 -8.29 12.14 22.84
N ALA A 402 -7.13 11.60 22.46
CA ALA A 402 -6.04 12.38 21.90
C ALA A 402 -6.38 12.97 20.51
N MET A 403 -7.01 12.17 19.64
CA MET A 403 -7.45 12.63 18.32
C MET A 403 -8.49 13.76 18.42
N GLN A 404 -9.44 13.65 19.37
CA GLN A 404 -10.40 14.70 19.65
C GLN A 404 -9.67 16.00 20.11
N LYS A 405 -8.69 15.88 20.99
CA LYS A 405 -7.91 17.02 21.44
C LYS A 405 -7.10 17.68 20.32
N MET A 406 -6.45 16.89 19.46
CA MET A 406 -5.74 17.42 18.28
C MET A 406 -6.70 18.11 17.30
N LYS A 407 -7.92 17.58 17.09
CA LYS A 407 -8.98 18.26 16.32
C LYS A 407 -9.34 19.61 16.92
N GLU A 408 -9.48 19.72 18.23
CA GLU A 408 -9.76 20.99 18.92
C GLU A 408 -8.64 22.00 18.74
N LEU A 409 -7.38 21.57 18.85
CA LEU A 409 -6.21 22.42 18.60
C LEU A 409 -6.24 22.97 17.16
N LEU A 410 -6.48 22.10 16.17
CA LEU A 410 -6.60 22.49 14.76
C LEU A 410 -7.74 23.50 14.53
N ALA A 411 -8.91 23.28 15.15
CA ALA A 411 -10.04 24.21 15.07
C ALA A 411 -9.68 25.61 15.65
N GLN A 412 -8.77 25.65 16.61
CA GLN A 412 -8.21 26.88 17.19
C GLN A 412 -7.01 27.43 16.39
N LYS A 413 -6.68 26.87 15.23
CA LYS A 413 -5.48 27.19 14.42
C LYS A 413 -4.16 26.97 15.16
N ARG A 414 -4.13 26.02 16.07
CA ARG A 414 -2.95 25.60 16.85
C ARG A 414 -2.40 24.31 16.27
N ALA A 415 -1.12 24.05 16.49
CA ALA A 415 -0.45 22.88 15.99
C ALA A 415 -0.91 21.60 16.74
N PRO A 416 -1.22 20.48 16.03
CA PRO A 416 -1.50 19.20 16.69
C PRO A 416 -0.40 18.75 17.65
N ALA A 417 0.85 19.14 17.38
CA ALA A 417 2.01 18.83 18.21
C ALA A 417 1.90 19.35 19.66
N GLU A 418 1.04 20.35 19.92
CA GLU A 418 0.81 20.85 21.27
C GLU A 418 0.15 19.83 22.20
N ILE A 419 -0.44 18.75 21.63
CA ILE A 419 -0.97 17.60 22.37
C ILE A 419 0.07 16.99 23.32
N MET A 420 1.36 17.01 22.93
CA MET A 420 2.45 16.46 23.73
C MET A 420 2.59 17.10 25.11
N PHE A 421 2.04 18.30 25.27
CA PHE A 421 2.12 19.12 26.49
C PHE A 421 0.76 19.34 27.16
N THR A 422 -0.27 18.65 26.71
CA THR A 422 -1.64 18.79 27.22
C THR A 422 -2.16 17.47 27.81
N ASP A 423 -3.05 17.57 28.81
CA ASP A 423 -3.84 16.43 29.27
C ASP A 423 -5.01 16.16 28.30
N PHE A 424 -5.20 14.88 27.99
CA PHE A 424 -6.28 14.40 27.12
C PHE A 424 -6.88 13.08 27.61
N GLN A 425 -6.69 12.78 28.92
CA GLN A 425 -7.29 11.60 29.55
C GLN A 425 -8.78 11.80 29.81
#